data_7c6db34d83e915617389e7de1fe057ef
#
_entry.id   7c6db34d83e915617389e7de1fe057ef
#
_cell.length_a   1.000
_cell.length_b   1.000
_cell.length_c   1.000
_cell.angle_alpha   90.00
_cell.angle_beta   90.00
_cell.angle_gamma   90.00
#
_symmetry.space_group_name_H-M   'P 1'
#
loop_
_entity.id
_entity.type
_entity.pdbx_description
1 polymer ?
#
loop_
_entity_poly.entity_id
_entity_poly.type
_entity_poly.pdbx_seq_one_letter_code
_entity_poly.pdbx_strand_id
1 'polypeptide(L)'
;MMNLRDERFNYAENEYFSMAELPYGNEAFSMVVLLPAEGKSLDECLPQLNDERWGEWNSSLSSSALNLKLPRFEMEYDKELIDDMMAMGMQEAFNTSEDFSGMADEDLFISLLQKVTNVKVNEEGTEAAAVTVG
;
A
#
# COMPACT_ATOMS: atom_id res chain seq x y z
N MET A 1 -8.63 19.21 -4.82
CA MET A 1 -9.50 18.30 -4.06
C MET A 1 -10.54 17.75 -5.01
N MET A 2 -10.53 16.44 -5.21
CA MET A 2 -11.51 15.71 -6.02
C MET A 2 -12.82 15.65 -5.24
N ASN A 3 -13.96 15.91 -5.90
CA ASN A 3 -15.27 15.85 -5.25
C ASN A 3 -16.20 15.00 -6.11
N LEU A 4 -16.65 13.90 -5.56
CA LEU A 4 -17.68 13.04 -6.14
C LEU A 4 -18.94 13.21 -5.27
N ARG A 5 -20.05 13.60 -5.89
CA ARG A 5 -21.30 13.89 -5.19
C ARG A 5 -22.39 12.94 -5.65
N ASP A 6 -23.16 12.43 -4.70
CA ASP A 6 -24.31 11.56 -4.94
C ASP A 6 -23.97 10.30 -5.76
N GLU A 7 -22.69 9.88 -5.74
CA GLU A 7 -22.28 8.64 -6.37
C GLU A 7 -22.38 7.46 -5.38
N ARG A 8 -22.60 6.28 -5.92
CA ARG A 8 -22.73 5.07 -5.12
C ARG A 8 -21.38 4.37 -5.05
N PHE A 9 -20.91 4.19 -3.83
CA PHE A 9 -19.71 3.44 -3.48
C PHE A 9 -20.04 2.34 -2.49
N ASN A 10 -19.23 1.32 -2.45
CA ASN A 10 -19.26 0.39 -1.33
C ASN A 10 -18.67 1.09 -0.11
N TYR A 11 -19.45 1.16 0.95
CA TYR A 11 -19.13 1.91 2.17
C TYR A 11 -19.46 1.11 3.42
N ALA A 12 -18.65 1.26 4.43
CA ALA A 12 -18.90 0.75 5.78
C ALA A 12 -18.31 1.70 6.83
N GLU A 13 -18.88 1.65 8.03
CA GLU A 13 -18.34 2.31 9.21
C GLU A 13 -18.19 1.31 10.35
N ASN A 14 -17.16 1.50 11.14
CA ASN A 14 -16.97 0.80 12.40
C ASN A 14 -16.43 1.77 13.45
N GLU A 15 -16.09 1.28 14.64
CA GLU A 15 -15.60 2.14 15.74
C GLU A 15 -14.22 2.76 15.47
N TYR A 16 -13.48 2.32 14.45
CA TYR A 16 -12.13 2.78 14.14
C TYR A 16 -12.05 3.58 12.84
N PHE A 17 -12.82 3.18 11.82
CA PHE A 17 -12.71 3.74 10.48
C PHE A 17 -14.07 3.90 9.80
N SER A 18 -14.17 4.92 8.96
CA SER A 18 -15.07 4.95 7.81
C SER A 18 -14.30 4.44 6.60
N MET A 19 -14.88 3.51 5.85
CA MET A 19 -14.27 2.83 4.70
C MET A 19 -15.06 3.12 3.44
N ALA A 20 -14.37 3.48 2.37
CA ALA A 20 -14.97 3.61 1.04
C ALA A 20 -14.14 2.84 0.02
N GLU A 21 -14.80 2.01 -0.78
CA GLU A 21 -14.18 1.30 -1.90
C GLU A 21 -14.48 2.01 -3.21
N LEU A 22 -13.41 2.35 -3.93
CA LEU A 22 -13.43 3.02 -5.24
C LEU A 22 -12.96 2.03 -6.31
N PRO A 23 -13.87 1.41 -7.06
CA PRO A 23 -13.48 0.46 -8.09
C PRO A 23 -12.82 1.17 -9.28
N TYR A 24 -11.82 0.53 -9.87
CA TYR A 24 -11.17 0.98 -11.09
C TYR A 24 -11.78 0.31 -12.32
N GLY A 25 -11.97 1.08 -13.37
CA GLY A 25 -12.28 0.62 -14.73
C GLY A 25 -13.26 -0.55 -14.81
N ASN A 26 -12.76 -1.75 -14.97
CA ASN A 26 -13.54 -2.99 -15.09
C ASN A 26 -13.85 -3.69 -13.75
N GLU A 27 -13.65 -3.01 -12.62
CA GLU A 27 -13.89 -3.51 -11.26
C GLU A 27 -13.00 -4.70 -10.84
N ALA A 28 -11.94 -5.01 -11.62
CA ALA A 28 -10.99 -6.06 -11.24
C ALA A 28 -10.09 -5.66 -10.06
N PHE A 29 -9.93 -4.35 -9.86
CA PHE A 29 -9.17 -3.75 -8.77
C PHE A 29 -9.96 -2.58 -8.18
N SER A 30 -9.74 -2.30 -6.91
CA SER A 30 -10.31 -1.15 -6.22
C SER A 30 -9.29 -0.49 -5.31
N MET A 31 -9.47 0.80 -5.06
CA MET A 31 -8.82 1.51 -3.97
C MET A 31 -9.75 1.52 -2.76
N VAL A 32 -9.28 1.08 -1.62
CA VAL A 32 -10.00 1.24 -0.35
C VAL A 32 -9.40 2.41 0.42
N VAL A 33 -10.22 3.39 0.72
CA VAL A 33 -9.85 4.55 1.52
C VAL A 33 -10.39 4.36 2.93
N LEU A 34 -9.49 4.45 3.91
CA LEU A 34 -9.79 4.36 5.33
C LEU A 34 -9.64 5.75 5.95
N LEU A 35 -10.70 6.26 6.56
CA LEU A 35 -10.69 7.49 7.33
C LEU A 35 -10.89 7.15 8.81
N PRO A 36 -9.98 7.56 9.73
CA PRO A 36 -10.21 7.37 11.15
C PRO A 36 -11.56 7.90 11.59
N ALA A 37 -12.23 7.16 12.47
CA ALA A 37 -13.50 7.58 13.05
C ALA A 37 -13.36 8.91 13.81
N GLU A 38 -14.45 9.65 13.93
CA GLU A 38 -14.44 10.96 14.57
C GLU A 38 -13.84 10.90 15.99
N GLY A 39 -12.88 11.76 16.26
CA GLY A 39 -12.19 11.83 17.55
C GLY A 39 -11.07 10.83 17.75
N LYS A 40 -10.76 9.98 16.75
CA LYS A 40 -9.64 9.04 16.80
C LYS A 40 -8.47 9.51 15.92
N SER A 41 -7.26 9.22 16.37
CA SER A 41 -6.05 9.45 15.58
C SER A 41 -5.73 8.23 14.69
N LEU A 42 -4.93 8.44 13.66
CA LEU A 42 -4.46 7.36 12.80
C LEU A 42 -3.63 6.33 13.60
N ASP A 43 -2.80 6.80 14.52
CA ASP A 43 -1.93 5.95 15.36
C ASP A 43 -2.72 5.02 16.29
N GLU A 44 -3.92 5.45 16.72
CA GLU A 44 -4.84 4.60 17.51
C GLU A 44 -5.56 3.56 16.65
N CYS A 45 -5.83 3.90 15.39
CA CYS A 45 -6.60 3.05 14.48
C CYS A 45 -5.73 2.01 13.74
N LEU A 46 -4.51 2.36 13.33
CA LEU A 46 -3.63 1.48 12.56
C LEU A 46 -3.35 0.12 13.22
N PRO A 47 -3.11 0.01 14.54
CA PRO A 47 -2.89 -1.28 15.19
C PRO A 47 -4.11 -2.22 15.15
N GLN A 48 -5.28 -1.68 14.82
CA GLN A 48 -6.51 -2.47 14.69
C GLN A 48 -6.66 -3.09 13.29
N LEU A 49 -5.89 -2.63 12.31
CA LEU A 49 -5.88 -3.14 10.95
C LEU A 49 -5.00 -4.40 10.89
N ASN A 50 -5.65 -5.56 10.94
CA ASN A 50 -5.03 -6.88 10.81
C ASN A 50 -5.84 -7.74 9.84
N ASP A 51 -5.32 -8.90 9.43
CA ASP A 51 -5.93 -9.77 8.42
C ASP A 51 -7.36 -10.20 8.76
N GLU A 52 -7.60 -10.56 10.01
CA GLU A 52 -8.92 -11.02 10.47
C GLU A 52 -9.95 -9.89 10.37
N ARG A 53 -9.66 -8.75 10.95
CA ARG A 53 -10.53 -7.57 10.91
C ARG A 53 -10.69 -6.99 9.51
N TRP A 54 -9.63 -7.04 8.70
CA TRP A 54 -9.72 -6.63 7.30
C TRP A 54 -10.77 -7.44 6.55
N GLY A 55 -10.77 -8.76 6.73
CA GLY A 55 -11.79 -9.64 6.12
C GLY A 55 -13.21 -9.31 6.57
N GLU A 56 -13.40 -9.07 7.87
CA GLU A 56 -14.70 -8.68 8.44
C GLU A 56 -15.18 -7.34 7.88
N TRP A 57 -14.32 -6.33 7.89
CA TRP A 57 -14.65 -4.98 7.43
C TRP A 57 -14.94 -4.95 5.94
N ASN A 58 -14.14 -5.63 5.15
CA ASN A 58 -14.36 -5.73 3.72
C ASN A 58 -15.69 -6.42 3.38
N SER A 59 -16.08 -7.42 4.16
CA SER A 59 -17.37 -8.11 4.02
C SER A 59 -18.57 -7.26 4.44
N SER A 60 -18.35 -6.21 5.24
CA SER A 60 -19.40 -5.30 5.70
C SER A 60 -19.69 -4.16 4.72
N LEU A 61 -18.87 -3.99 3.68
CA LEU A 61 -19.07 -2.98 2.65
C LEU A 61 -20.41 -3.16 1.96
N SER A 62 -21.17 -2.08 1.82
CA SER A 62 -22.46 -2.05 1.18
C SER A 62 -22.65 -0.80 0.33
N SER A 63 -23.43 -0.92 -0.75
CA SER A 63 -23.64 0.20 -1.68
C SER A 63 -24.40 1.36 -1.02
N SER A 64 -23.73 2.48 -0.87
CA SER A 64 -24.26 3.69 -0.23
C SER A 64 -24.02 4.93 -1.09
N ALA A 65 -24.92 5.89 -1.08
CA ALA A 65 -24.71 7.19 -1.73
C ALA A 65 -23.84 8.05 -0.83
N LEU A 66 -22.70 8.49 -1.33
CA LEU A 66 -21.71 9.27 -0.60
C LEU A 66 -21.35 10.58 -1.30
N ASN A 67 -20.95 11.55 -0.49
CA ASN A 67 -20.25 12.74 -0.94
C ASN A 67 -18.77 12.58 -0.58
N LEU A 68 -18.00 12.00 -1.48
CA LEU A 68 -16.57 11.75 -1.26
C LEU A 68 -15.73 12.98 -1.66
N LYS A 69 -14.86 13.38 -0.75
CA LYS A 69 -13.83 14.40 -0.99
C LYS A 69 -12.46 13.80 -0.74
N LEU A 70 -11.71 13.58 -1.81
CA LEU A 70 -10.36 13.02 -1.74
C LEU A 70 -9.35 14.05 -2.26
N PRO A 71 -8.25 14.33 -1.56
CA PRO A 71 -7.19 15.18 -2.10
C PRO A 71 -6.52 14.50 -3.30
N ARG A 72 -6.10 15.31 -4.28
CA ARG A 72 -5.08 14.86 -5.23
C ARG A 72 -3.77 14.78 -4.47
N PHE A 73 -3.01 13.73 -4.72
CA PHE A 73 -1.69 13.60 -4.13
C PHE A 73 -0.73 12.89 -5.08
N GLU A 74 0.53 13.17 -4.88
CA GLU A 74 1.65 12.49 -5.47
C GLU A 74 2.65 12.20 -4.36
N MET A 75 3.10 10.95 -4.28
CA MET A 75 4.05 10.50 -3.26
C MET A 75 5.17 9.74 -3.93
N GLU A 76 6.38 10.04 -3.51
CA GLU A 76 7.55 9.25 -3.81
C GLU A 76 8.03 8.59 -2.52
N TYR A 77 8.36 7.31 -2.60
CA TYR A 77 8.92 6.55 -1.50
C TYR A 77 10.17 5.85 -1.98
N ASP A 78 11.26 6.13 -1.32
CA ASP A 78 12.58 5.56 -1.57
C ASP A 78 13.04 4.83 -0.32
N LYS A 79 13.41 3.56 -0.47
CA LYS A 79 13.90 2.75 0.63
C LYS A 79 14.97 1.77 0.17
N GLU A 80 16.06 1.73 0.93
CA GLU A 80 17.01 0.63 0.91
C GLU A 80 16.41 -0.58 1.65
N LEU A 81 16.45 -1.76 1.04
CA LEU A 81 15.74 -2.95 1.50
C LEU A 81 16.65 -4.02 2.11
N ILE A 82 17.96 -3.84 2.14
CA ILE A 82 18.92 -4.84 2.62
C ILE A 82 18.56 -5.29 4.04
N ASP A 83 18.39 -4.34 4.97
CA ASP A 83 18.09 -4.64 6.36
C ASP A 83 16.76 -5.38 6.53
N ASP A 84 15.74 -4.99 5.77
CA ASP A 84 14.43 -5.66 5.79
C ASP A 84 14.54 -7.10 5.28
N MET A 85 15.26 -7.33 4.19
CA MET A 85 15.45 -8.66 3.61
C MET A 85 16.28 -9.55 4.54
N MET A 86 17.31 -8.99 5.18
CA MET A 86 18.10 -9.70 6.20
C MET A 86 17.25 -10.10 7.40
N ALA A 87 16.36 -9.21 7.84
CA ALA A 87 15.43 -9.50 8.95
C ALA A 87 14.39 -10.57 8.58
N MET A 88 14.03 -10.69 7.28
CA MET A 88 13.17 -11.74 6.75
C MET A 88 13.91 -13.09 6.53
N GLY A 89 15.21 -13.16 6.83
CA GLY A 89 16.02 -14.39 6.75
C GLY A 89 16.89 -14.51 5.50
N MET A 90 16.90 -13.53 4.60
CA MET A 90 17.74 -13.50 3.41
C MET A 90 19.11 -12.91 3.73
N GLN A 91 19.96 -13.67 4.42
CA GLN A 91 21.27 -13.17 4.89
C GLN A 91 22.41 -13.46 3.90
N GLU A 92 22.39 -14.60 3.25
CA GLU A 92 23.50 -15.11 2.42
C GLU A 92 23.76 -14.24 1.19
N ALA A 93 22.69 -13.71 0.57
CA ALA A 93 22.80 -12.85 -0.61
C ALA A 93 23.51 -11.49 -0.37
N PHE A 94 23.53 -11.02 0.88
CA PHE A 94 24.12 -9.73 1.27
C PHE A 94 25.48 -9.85 1.96
N ASN A 95 25.97 -11.07 2.14
CA ASN A 95 27.29 -11.35 2.70
C ASN A 95 28.21 -11.92 1.62
N THR A 96 29.49 -11.93 1.85
CA THR A 96 30.50 -12.57 1.01
C THR A 96 30.38 -14.11 1.16
N SER A 97 29.26 -14.68 0.75
CA SER A 97 29.03 -16.11 0.72
C SER A 97 29.21 -16.67 -0.69
N GLU A 98 29.46 -17.95 -0.80
CA GLU A 98 29.75 -18.64 -2.07
C GLU A 98 28.52 -18.78 -3.01
N ASP A 99 27.37 -18.17 -2.67
CA ASP A 99 26.12 -18.37 -3.41
C ASP A 99 26.14 -17.85 -4.84
N PHE A 100 27.02 -16.90 -5.17
CA PHE A 100 27.20 -16.35 -6.50
C PHE A 100 28.40 -16.98 -7.25
N SER A 101 29.00 -18.02 -6.74
CA SER A 101 30.16 -18.71 -7.36
C SER A 101 29.92 -19.23 -8.79
N GLY A 102 28.65 -19.40 -9.18
CA GLY A 102 28.27 -19.73 -10.56
C GLY A 102 28.32 -18.55 -11.54
N MET A 103 28.48 -17.32 -11.04
CA MET A 103 28.51 -16.07 -11.84
C MET A 103 29.93 -15.53 -12.03
N ALA A 104 30.79 -15.69 -11.03
CA ALA A 104 32.18 -15.24 -11.07
C ALA A 104 33.06 -16.10 -10.14
N ASP A 105 34.38 -16.10 -10.41
CA ASP A 105 35.38 -16.73 -9.55
C ASP A 105 35.78 -15.87 -8.34
N GLU A 106 35.13 -14.72 -8.16
CA GLU A 106 35.34 -13.78 -7.06
C GLU A 106 34.13 -13.77 -6.12
N ASP A 107 34.33 -13.40 -4.87
CA ASP A 107 33.27 -13.26 -3.86
C ASP A 107 32.34 -12.10 -4.26
N LEU A 108 31.13 -12.43 -4.70
CA LEU A 108 30.09 -11.47 -5.04
C LEU A 108 29.03 -11.41 -3.93
N PHE A 109 28.48 -10.24 -3.71
CA PHE A 109 27.34 -10.02 -2.85
C PHE A 109 26.52 -8.82 -3.33
N ILE A 110 25.26 -8.76 -2.93
CA ILE A 110 24.39 -7.61 -3.21
C ILE A 110 24.74 -6.50 -2.21
N SER A 111 25.37 -5.43 -2.68
CA SER A 111 25.77 -4.29 -1.85
C SER A 111 24.74 -3.16 -1.81
N LEU A 112 23.77 -3.17 -2.71
CA LEU A 112 22.68 -2.20 -2.78
C LEU A 112 21.40 -2.93 -3.21
N LEU A 113 20.31 -2.69 -2.50
CA LEU A 113 18.98 -3.09 -2.92
C LEU A 113 18.02 -1.95 -2.58
N GLN A 114 17.71 -1.14 -3.58
CA GLN A 114 16.91 0.08 -3.42
C GLN A 114 15.60 -0.04 -4.19
N LYS A 115 14.51 0.35 -3.56
CA LYS A 115 13.18 0.42 -4.18
C LYS A 115 12.69 1.86 -4.17
N VAL A 116 12.45 2.39 -5.37
CA VAL A 116 11.80 3.69 -5.56
C VAL A 116 10.38 3.44 -6.07
N THR A 117 9.41 4.03 -5.42
CA THR A 117 8.00 3.92 -5.78
C THR A 117 7.40 5.32 -5.89
N ASN A 118 6.72 5.58 -6.99
CA ASN A 118 5.92 6.80 -7.18
C ASN A 118 4.45 6.42 -7.30
N VAL A 119 3.58 7.14 -6.61
CA VAL A 119 2.12 6.98 -6.68
C VAL A 119 1.49 8.34 -6.88
N LYS A 120 0.68 8.47 -7.94
CA LYS A 120 -0.08 9.68 -8.27
C LYS A 120 -1.56 9.35 -8.33
N VAL A 121 -2.36 10.11 -7.61
CA VAL A 121 -3.83 9.96 -7.56
C VAL A 121 -4.50 11.27 -7.94
N ASN A 122 -5.35 11.21 -8.96
CA ASN A 122 -6.14 12.33 -9.47
C ASN A 122 -7.52 11.86 -9.95
N GLU A 123 -8.28 12.74 -10.60
CA GLU A 123 -9.63 12.45 -11.11
C GLU A 123 -9.67 11.43 -12.24
N GLU A 124 -8.56 11.20 -12.93
CA GLU A 124 -8.44 10.22 -14.02
C GLU A 124 -8.18 8.82 -13.47
N GLY A 125 -7.68 8.74 -12.23
CA GLY A 125 -7.38 7.48 -11.54
C GLY A 125 -6.09 7.50 -10.75
N THR A 126 -5.48 6.31 -10.63
CA THR A 126 -4.21 6.11 -9.94
C THR A 126 -3.16 5.61 -10.93
N GLU A 127 -2.02 6.27 -10.95
CA GLU A 127 -0.82 5.82 -11.63
C GLU A 127 0.23 5.46 -10.58
N ALA A 128 0.77 4.26 -10.66
CA ALA A 128 1.81 3.80 -9.77
C ALA A 128 2.95 3.16 -10.58
N ALA A 129 4.18 3.55 -10.26
CA ALA A 129 5.39 2.98 -10.83
C ALA A 129 6.35 2.62 -9.71
N ALA A 130 7.01 1.48 -9.82
CA ALA A 130 8.04 1.05 -8.90
C ALA A 130 9.23 0.47 -9.66
N VAL A 131 10.43 0.84 -9.25
CA VAL A 131 11.69 0.30 -9.76
C VAL A 131 12.49 -0.23 -8.59
N THR A 132 13.04 -1.43 -8.75
CA THR A 132 14.02 -2.00 -7.82
C THR A 132 15.35 -2.09 -8.54
N VAL A 133 16.40 -1.60 -7.90
CA VAL A 133 17.79 -1.64 -8.38
C VAL A 133 18.60 -2.46 -7.37
N GLY A 134 19.43 -3.38 -7.89
CA GLY A 134 20.34 -4.23 -7.13
C GLY A 134 21.66 -4.38 -7.84
#